data_3d2bf3ccb105ca190cff34b133cc4330
#
_entry.id   3d2bf3ccb105ca190cff34b133cc4330
#
_cell.length_a   1.000
_cell.length_b   1.000
_cell.length_c   1.000
_cell.angle_alpha   90.00
_cell.angle_beta   90.00
_cell.angle_gamma   90.00
#
_symmetry.space_group_name_H-M   'P 1'
#
loop_
_entity.id
_entity.type
_entity.pdbx_description
1 polymer ?
#
loop_
_entity_poly.entity_id
_entity_poly.type
_entity_poly.pdbx_seq_one_letter_code
_entity_poly.pdbx_strand_id
1 'polypeptide(L)'
;DTGLPVADARITVRDCKGKQLSFGKTSADGTMLIPRRLELDERQCGTAYVFARTTIRGVEDMSMVATHWQKGIERWRFQLPYAGILPDIVTHTVFDRPLFRSGETVSMQHIARRHTTSGFAFVPADQLPDRILISLEGGGDSYEMPISWKGGVADTVWKIPEAAKLGKYWVSVLRPGETG
;
A
#
# COMPACT_ATOMS: atom_id res chain seq x y z
N ASP A 1 -27.10 -22.04 -14.31
CA ASP A 1 -26.41 -20.99 -13.52
C ASP A 1 -27.36 -19.83 -13.32
N THR A 2 -27.70 -19.55 -12.06
CA THR A 2 -28.69 -18.51 -11.73
C THR A 2 -28.03 -17.11 -11.60
N GLY A 3 -26.70 -17.02 -11.53
CA GLY A 3 -25.97 -15.79 -11.23
C GLY A 3 -26.20 -15.25 -9.82
N LEU A 4 -26.89 -16.00 -8.96
CA LEU A 4 -27.17 -15.58 -7.59
C LEU A 4 -25.99 -15.85 -6.65
N PRO A 5 -25.79 -15.01 -5.62
CA PRO A 5 -24.79 -15.26 -4.58
C PRO A 5 -24.99 -16.58 -3.88
N VAL A 6 -23.88 -17.26 -3.55
CA VAL A 6 -23.91 -18.50 -2.78
C VAL A 6 -23.40 -18.21 -1.36
N ALA A 7 -24.29 -18.24 -0.39
CA ALA A 7 -23.96 -18.13 1.02
C ALA A 7 -23.38 -19.45 1.56
N ASP A 8 -22.61 -19.36 2.66
CA ASP A 8 -22.02 -20.51 3.37
C ASP A 8 -21.08 -21.41 2.55
N ALA A 9 -20.69 -21.00 1.34
CA ALA A 9 -19.68 -21.70 0.59
C ALA A 9 -18.35 -21.69 1.36
N ARG A 10 -17.73 -22.85 1.51
CA ARG A 10 -16.45 -22.99 2.20
C ARG A 10 -15.32 -22.50 1.30
N ILE A 11 -14.64 -21.47 1.72
CA ILE A 11 -13.49 -20.89 1.01
C ILE A 11 -12.20 -21.33 1.69
N THR A 12 -11.24 -21.79 0.89
CA THR A 12 -9.89 -22.11 1.35
C THR A 12 -8.89 -21.46 0.41
N VAL A 13 -7.93 -20.73 0.96
CA VAL A 13 -6.84 -20.10 0.21
C VAL A 13 -5.54 -20.84 0.52
N ARG A 14 -4.84 -21.28 -0.52
CA ARG A 14 -3.58 -22.03 -0.40
C ARG A 14 -2.49 -21.41 -1.26
N ASP A 15 -1.24 -21.59 -0.85
CA ASP A 15 -0.09 -21.30 -1.70
C ASP A 15 0.17 -22.45 -2.71
N CYS A 16 1.21 -22.28 -3.54
CA CYS A 16 1.60 -23.30 -4.55
C CYS A 16 2.12 -24.61 -3.95
N LYS A 17 2.46 -24.62 -2.67
CA LYS A 17 2.89 -25.83 -1.92
C LYS A 17 1.74 -26.51 -1.19
N GLY A 18 0.51 -25.96 -1.31
CA GLY A 18 -0.66 -26.48 -0.64
C GLY A 18 -0.84 -26.01 0.81
N LYS A 19 0.06 -25.15 1.33
CA LYS A 19 -0.08 -24.58 2.67
C LYS A 19 -1.33 -23.68 2.71
N GLN A 20 -2.16 -23.86 3.71
CA GLN A 20 -3.36 -23.05 3.90
C GLN A 20 -2.97 -21.67 4.44
N LEU A 21 -3.33 -20.63 3.71
CA LEU A 21 -3.07 -19.23 4.05
C LEU A 21 -4.28 -18.58 4.75
N SER A 22 -5.49 -18.95 4.34
CA SER A 22 -6.74 -18.46 4.90
C SER A 22 -7.87 -19.47 4.67
N PHE A 23 -8.92 -19.36 5.48
CA PHE A 23 -10.16 -20.12 5.30
C PHE A 23 -11.34 -19.38 5.89
N GLY A 24 -12.55 -19.69 5.45
CA GLY A 24 -13.78 -19.12 5.96
C GLY A 24 -14.98 -19.57 5.15
N LYS A 25 -16.07 -18.85 5.29
CA LYS A 25 -17.32 -19.07 4.53
C LYS A 25 -17.77 -17.74 3.91
N THR A 26 -18.49 -17.83 2.81
CA THR A 26 -19.14 -16.68 2.22
C THR A 26 -20.34 -16.24 3.07
N SER A 27 -20.54 -14.92 3.13
CA SER A 27 -21.72 -14.26 3.70
C SER A 27 -22.95 -14.40 2.79
N ALA A 28 -24.08 -13.83 3.20
CA ALA A 28 -25.33 -13.88 2.44
C ALA A 28 -25.22 -13.26 1.02
N ASP A 29 -24.29 -12.32 0.83
CA ASP A 29 -23.97 -11.69 -0.46
C ASP A 29 -22.98 -12.50 -1.31
N GLY A 30 -22.61 -13.71 -0.88
CA GLY A 30 -21.68 -14.58 -1.61
C GLY A 30 -20.22 -14.18 -1.51
N THR A 31 -19.85 -13.23 -0.64
CA THR A 31 -18.49 -12.77 -0.49
C THR A 31 -17.82 -13.26 0.79
N MET A 32 -16.49 -13.32 0.79
CA MET A 32 -15.67 -13.53 1.99
C MET A 32 -14.54 -12.52 1.99
N LEU A 33 -14.45 -11.70 3.04
CA LEU A 33 -13.34 -10.76 3.23
C LEU A 33 -12.20 -11.42 4.00
N ILE A 34 -10.98 -11.30 3.48
CA ILE A 34 -9.76 -11.68 4.18
C ILE A 34 -9.22 -10.42 4.88
N PRO A 35 -9.27 -10.34 6.23
CA PRO A 35 -9.02 -9.08 6.94
C PRO A 35 -7.53 -8.67 6.99
N ARG A 36 -6.65 -9.50 6.49
CA ARG A 36 -5.20 -9.24 6.48
C ARG A 36 -4.57 -9.58 5.13
N ARG A 37 -3.44 -8.97 4.84
CA ARG A 37 -2.63 -9.32 3.66
C ARG A 37 -2.17 -10.77 3.77
N LEU A 38 -2.28 -11.51 2.67
CA LEU A 38 -1.76 -12.87 2.57
C LEU A 38 -0.23 -12.80 2.42
N GLU A 39 0.47 -13.51 3.28
CA GLU A 39 1.93 -13.66 3.18
C GLU A 39 2.26 -14.73 2.15
N LEU A 40 2.64 -14.29 0.96
CA LEU A 40 3.12 -15.14 -0.12
C LEU A 40 4.64 -15.03 -0.19
N ASP A 41 5.32 -16.16 -0.31
CA ASP A 41 6.74 -16.18 -0.65
C ASP A 41 6.89 -15.86 -2.15
N GLU A 42 7.10 -14.59 -2.48
CA GLU A 42 7.17 -14.10 -3.86
C GLU A 42 8.27 -14.78 -4.68
N ARG A 43 9.34 -15.26 -4.05
CA ARG A 43 10.45 -15.94 -4.71
C ARG A 43 10.12 -17.39 -5.10
N GLN A 44 9.26 -18.04 -4.35
CA GLN A 44 8.90 -19.44 -4.54
C GLN A 44 7.45 -19.63 -4.99
N CYS A 45 6.54 -18.74 -4.62
CA CYS A 45 5.11 -18.94 -4.69
C CYS A 45 4.34 -17.62 -4.76
N GLY A 46 4.62 -16.77 -5.73
CA GLY A 46 3.92 -15.49 -5.91
C GLY A 46 2.40 -15.59 -6.20
N THR A 47 1.83 -16.79 -6.15
CA THR A 47 0.43 -17.06 -6.48
C THR A 47 -0.28 -17.78 -5.33
N ALA A 48 -1.49 -17.33 -5.01
CA ALA A 48 -2.43 -18.08 -4.18
C ALA A 48 -3.52 -18.73 -5.04
N TYR A 49 -3.99 -19.87 -4.57
CA TYR A 49 -5.12 -20.61 -5.15
C TYR A 49 -6.30 -20.56 -4.19
N VAL A 50 -7.43 -20.08 -4.68
CA VAL A 50 -8.68 -19.97 -3.93
C VAL A 50 -9.62 -21.10 -4.37
N PHE A 51 -10.07 -21.89 -3.43
CA PHE A 51 -11.04 -22.96 -3.64
C PHE A 51 -12.34 -22.58 -2.94
N ALA A 52 -13.44 -22.65 -3.67
CA ALA A 52 -14.79 -22.53 -3.13
C ALA A 52 -15.49 -23.89 -3.22
N ARG A 53 -16.08 -24.35 -2.12
CA ARG A 53 -16.84 -25.61 -2.07
C ARG A 53 -18.19 -25.40 -1.42
N THR A 54 -19.21 -25.99 -2.02
CA THR A 54 -20.57 -25.96 -1.50
C THR A 54 -21.29 -27.24 -1.87
N THR A 55 -22.47 -27.44 -1.33
CA THR A 55 -23.35 -28.56 -1.71
C THR A 55 -24.61 -27.96 -2.32
N ILE A 56 -24.87 -28.28 -3.60
CA ILE A 56 -26.05 -27.84 -4.33
C ILE A 56 -26.91 -29.07 -4.64
N ARG A 57 -28.13 -29.07 -4.13
CA ARG A 57 -29.08 -30.19 -4.32
C ARG A 57 -28.51 -31.56 -3.93
N GLY A 58 -27.73 -31.60 -2.85
CA GLY A 58 -27.10 -32.84 -2.36
C GLY A 58 -25.83 -33.28 -3.10
N VAL A 59 -25.38 -32.52 -4.09
CA VAL A 59 -24.12 -32.75 -4.83
C VAL A 59 -23.07 -31.77 -4.40
N GLU A 60 -21.87 -32.25 -4.08
CA GLU A 60 -20.73 -31.38 -3.80
C GLU A 60 -20.27 -30.71 -5.10
N ASP A 61 -20.15 -29.38 -5.06
CA ASP A 61 -19.67 -28.56 -6.14
C ASP A 61 -18.40 -27.81 -5.68
N MET A 62 -17.44 -27.64 -6.59
CA MET A 62 -16.16 -27.01 -6.31
C MET A 62 -15.73 -26.14 -7.47
N SER A 63 -15.34 -24.92 -7.14
CA SER A 63 -14.70 -24.00 -8.06
C SER A 63 -13.31 -23.59 -7.56
N MET A 64 -12.40 -23.28 -8.47
CA MET A 64 -11.05 -22.84 -8.16
C MET A 64 -10.65 -21.66 -9.04
N VAL A 65 -9.90 -20.73 -8.46
CA VAL A 65 -9.26 -19.63 -9.20
C VAL A 65 -7.85 -19.39 -8.64
N ALA A 66 -6.90 -19.06 -9.51
CA ALA A 66 -5.59 -18.60 -9.10
C ALA A 66 -5.52 -17.06 -9.16
N THR A 67 -4.87 -16.42 -8.21
CA THR A 67 -4.80 -14.95 -8.10
C THR A 67 -4.12 -14.26 -9.29
N HIS A 68 -3.34 -14.99 -10.08
CA HIS A 68 -2.72 -14.48 -11.31
C HIS A 68 -3.59 -14.66 -12.57
N TRP A 69 -4.74 -15.34 -12.47
CA TRP A 69 -5.64 -15.51 -13.61
C TRP A 69 -6.42 -14.21 -13.85
N GLN A 70 -6.05 -13.51 -14.91
CA GLN A 70 -6.58 -12.19 -15.24
C GLN A 70 -7.30 -12.15 -16.59
N LYS A 71 -7.50 -13.29 -17.25
CA LYS A 71 -8.13 -13.34 -18.56
C LYS A 71 -9.53 -12.72 -18.54
N GLY A 72 -9.70 -11.66 -19.30
CA GLY A 72 -10.96 -10.90 -19.38
C GLY A 72 -11.06 -9.71 -18.42
N ILE A 73 -10.19 -9.66 -17.40
CA ILE A 73 -10.12 -8.56 -16.41
C ILE A 73 -8.74 -7.88 -16.40
N GLU A 74 -7.99 -8.01 -17.49
CA GLU A 74 -6.69 -7.35 -17.63
C GLU A 74 -6.86 -5.82 -17.58
N ARG A 75 -6.02 -5.16 -16.79
CA ARG A 75 -6.12 -3.71 -16.52
C ARG A 75 -6.13 -2.86 -17.81
N TRP A 76 -5.36 -3.25 -18.81
CA TRP A 76 -5.28 -2.55 -20.09
C TRP A 76 -6.62 -2.50 -20.85
N ARG A 77 -7.49 -3.51 -20.67
CA ARG A 77 -8.83 -3.52 -21.27
C ARG A 77 -9.73 -2.42 -20.72
N PHE A 78 -9.48 -1.98 -19.51
CA PHE A 78 -10.25 -0.95 -18.82
C PHE A 78 -9.51 0.39 -18.76
N GLN A 79 -8.37 0.51 -19.47
CA GLN A 79 -7.53 1.71 -19.45
C GLN A 79 -7.12 2.16 -18.04
N LEU A 80 -7.01 1.22 -17.11
CA LEU A 80 -6.59 1.51 -15.75
C LEU A 80 -5.07 1.72 -15.70
N PRO A 81 -4.59 2.72 -14.95
CA PRO A 81 -3.16 2.95 -14.79
C PRO A 81 -2.50 1.72 -14.16
N TYR A 82 -1.27 1.44 -14.62
CA TYR A 82 -0.45 0.38 -14.03
C TYR A 82 0.14 0.90 -12.71
N ALA A 83 -0.67 0.89 -11.67
CA ALA A 83 -0.17 1.15 -10.32
C ALA A 83 0.47 -0.14 -9.80
N GLY A 84 1.72 -0.07 -9.39
CA GLY A 84 2.37 -1.11 -8.59
C GLY A 84 1.60 -1.38 -7.29
N ILE A 85 2.15 -2.17 -6.40
CA ILE A 85 1.60 -2.33 -5.05
C ILE A 85 1.61 -0.95 -4.40
N LEU A 86 0.43 -0.37 -4.20
CA LEU A 86 0.33 0.90 -3.48
C LEU A 86 0.80 0.67 -2.04
N PRO A 87 1.67 1.54 -1.51
CA PRO A 87 2.05 1.46 -0.11
C PRO A 87 0.80 1.64 0.77
N ASP A 88 0.75 0.92 1.89
CA ASP A 88 -0.37 1.04 2.83
C ASP A 88 -0.52 2.47 3.36
N ILE A 89 0.60 3.16 3.54
CA ILE A 89 0.66 4.55 3.98
C ILE A 89 1.20 5.41 2.83
N VAL A 90 0.45 6.43 2.50
CA VAL A 90 0.82 7.44 1.51
C VAL A 90 1.13 8.74 2.24
N THR A 91 2.28 9.30 1.95
CA THR A 91 2.68 10.63 2.41
C THR A 91 2.73 11.60 1.24
N HIS A 92 2.32 12.83 1.48
CA HIS A 92 2.42 13.92 0.53
C HIS A 92 3.02 15.13 1.20
N THR A 93 3.99 15.77 0.56
CA THR A 93 4.65 16.98 1.06
C THR A 93 4.28 18.16 0.17
N VAL A 94 3.76 19.20 0.78
CA VAL A 94 3.43 20.48 0.15
C VAL A 94 4.52 21.49 0.52
N PHE A 95 5.04 22.18 -0.45
CA PHE A 95 6.05 23.24 -0.29
C PHE A 95 5.37 24.60 -0.49
N ASP A 96 5.89 25.63 0.18
CA ASP A 96 5.46 27.01 -0.04
C ASP A 96 5.83 27.51 -1.46
N ARG A 97 6.89 26.98 -2.06
CA ARG A 97 7.30 27.24 -3.45
C ARG A 97 8.23 26.14 -3.99
N PRO A 98 8.42 26.07 -5.31
CA PRO A 98 9.22 24.99 -5.90
C PRO A 98 10.72 25.29 -6.03
N LEU A 99 11.15 26.57 -5.82
CA LEU A 99 12.53 27.00 -6.02
C LEU A 99 13.01 27.85 -4.83
N PHE A 100 14.20 27.54 -4.35
CA PHE A 100 14.86 28.20 -3.22
C PHE A 100 16.32 28.50 -3.54
N ARG A 101 16.87 29.47 -2.82
CA ARG A 101 18.30 29.80 -2.84
C ARG A 101 18.99 29.25 -1.58
N SER A 102 20.30 29.06 -1.66
CA SER A 102 21.11 28.78 -0.46
C SER A 102 20.87 29.85 0.61
N GLY A 103 20.81 29.45 1.86
CA GLY A 103 20.50 30.32 2.99
C GLY A 103 19.03 30.64 3.22
N GLU A 104 18.14 30.33 2.28
CA GLU A 104 16.69 30.49 2.47
C GLU A 104 16.08 29.39 3.32
N THR A 105 14.87 29.64 3.76
CA THR A 105 14.08 28.68 4.57
C THR A 105 12.99 28.06 3.72
N VAL A 106 12.89 26.72 3.77
CA VAL A 106 11.84 25.92 3.15
C VAL A 106 10.83 25.56 4.22
N SER A 107 9.59 25.96 4.03
CA SER A 107 8.45 25.50 4.85
C SER A 107 7.75 24.35 4.13
N MET A 108 7.55 23.25 4.83
CA MET A 108 6.95 22.03 4.31
C MET A 108 5.80 21.60 5.19
N GLN A 109 4.68 21.24 4.57
CA GLN A 109 3.58 20.57 5.24
C GLN A 109 3.47 19.14 4.72
N HIS A 110 3.47 18.18 5.62
CA HIS A 110 3.38 16.76 5.32
C HIS A 110 2.00 16.24 5.71
N ILE A 111 1.42 15.42 4.85
CA ILE A 111 0.13 14.78 5.06
C ILE A 111 0.32 13.29 4.95
N ALA A 112 -0.08 12.53 5.98
CA ALA A 112 -0.04 11.07 5.97
C ALA A 112 -1.45 10.48 6.00
N ARG A 113 -1.72 9.52 5.12
CA ARG A 113 -2.99 8.79 5.06
C ARG A 113 -2.73 7.31 4.78
N ARG A 114 -3.64 6.48 5.22
CA ARG A 114 -3.63 5.04 4.92
C ARG A 114 -4.74 4.72 3.93
N HIS A 115 -4.43 3.89 2.93
CA HIS A 115 -5.46 3.35 2.04
C HIS A 115 -6.37 2.37 2.78
N THR A 116 -7.66 2.47 2.50
CA THR A 116 -8.68 1.51 2.95
C THR A 116 -9.57 1.14 1.77
N THR A 117 -10.40 0.13 1.94
CA THR A 117 -11.38 -0.28 0.91
C THR A 117 -12.44 0.79 0.64
N SER A 118 -12.63 1.73 1.56
CA SER A 118 -13.59 2.85 1.45
C SER A 118 -12.94 4.22 1.20
N GLY A 119 -11.63 4.27 0.88
CA GLY A 119 -10.90 5.50 0.61
C GLY A 119 -9.67 5.67 1.51
N PHE A 120 -9.57 6.77 2.24
CA PHE A 120 -8.44 7.09 3.10
C PHE A 120 -8.84 7.13 4.58
N ALA A 121 -7.95 6.64 5.45
CA ALA A 121 -8.05 6.76 6.90
C ALA A 121 -6.82 7.46 7.49
N PHE A 122 -6.92 7.89 8.75
CA PHE A 122 -5.77 8.34 9.50
C PHE A 122 -4.80 7.18 9.79
N VAL A 123 -3.52 7.49 9.78
CA VAL A 123 -2.47 6.53 10.13
C VAL A 123 -2.40 6.42 11.66
N PRO A 124 -2.37 5.22 12.26
CA PRO A 124 -2.11 5.04 13.69
C PRO A 124 -0.79 5.68 14.09
N ALA A 125 -0.72 6.22 15.31
CA ALA A 125 0.43 7.00 15.78
C ALA A 125 1.76 6.21 15.78
N ASP A 126 1.67 4.91 16.06
CA ASP A 126 2.81 3.97 16.08
C ASP A 126 3.31 3.58 14.67
N GLN A 127 2.57 3.93 13.63
CA GLN A 127 2.91 3.66 12.22
C GLN A 127 3.28 4.92 11.43
N LEU A 128 3.19 6.08 12.07
CA LEU A 128 3.56 7.34 11.43
C LEU A 128 5.08 7.41 11.22
N PRO A 129 5.53 8.02 10.12
CA PRO A 129 6.93 8.36 9.92
C PRO A 129 7.48 9.21 11.08
N ASP A 130 8.74 9.03 11.43
CA ASP A 130 9.40 9.74 12.54
C ASP A 130 10.41 10.78 12.08
N ARG A 131 10.79 10.76 10.80
CA ARG A 131 11.76 11.69 10.23
C ARG A 131 11.57 11.95 8.75
N ILE A 132 12.16 13.04 8.29
CA ILE A 132 12.34 13.35 6.88
C ILE A 132 13.82 13.29 6.53
N LEU A 133 14.11 12.82 5.33
CA LEU A 133 15.42 12.85 4.70
C LEU A 133 15.36 13.75 3.47
N ILE A 134 16.21 14.77 3.42
CA ILE A 134 16.37 15.66 2.27
C ILE A 134 17.71 15.28 1.62
N SER A 135 17.68 14.80 0.39
CA SER A 135 18.88 14.29 -0.30
C SER A 135 19.05 14.94 -1.68
N LEU A 136 20.30 15.29 -2.02
CA LEU A 136 20.64 15.80 -3.34
C LEU A 136 20.54 14.68 -4.39
N GLU A 137 19.87 14.97 -5.51
CA GLU A 137 19.83 14.06 -6.66
C GLU A 137 21.23 13.83 -7.21
N GLY A 138 21.59 12.54 -7.41
CA GLY A 138 22.94 12.16 -7.83
C GLY A 138 23.91 11.90 -6.69
N GLY A 139 23.50 12.04 -5.45
CA GLY A 139 24.27 11.71 -4.25
C GLY A 139 25.07 12.89 -3.70
N GLY A 140 25.60 12.72 -2.50
CA GLY A 140 26.40 13.71 -1.78
C GLY A 140 25.71 14.21 -0.51
N ASP A 141 25.18 15.41 -0.51
CA ASP A 141 24.64 16.02 0.70
C ASP A 141 23.26 15.46 1.06
N SER A 142 23.08 15.10 2.33
CA SER A 142 21.79 14.70 2.89
C SER A 142 21.57 15.35 4.25
N TYR A 143 20.33 15.65 4.57
CA TYR A 143 19.91 16.31 5.80
C TYR A 143 18.74 15.53 6.39
N GLU A 144 18.86 15.12 7.64
CA GLU A 144 17.80 14.39 8.35
C GLU A 144 17.20 15.29 9.44
N MET A 145 15.88 15.25 9.56
CA MET A 145 15.14 16.06 10.52
C MET A 145 14.00 15.24 11.13
N PRO A 146 13.73 15.40 12.44
CA PRO A 146 12.57 14.76 13.06
C PRO A 146 11.26 15.38 12.55
N ILE A 147 10.19 14.59 12.54
CA ILE A 147 8.84 15.03 12.20
C ILE A 147 7.87 14.71 13.32
N SER A 148 6.99 15.65 13.65
CA SER A 148 5.95 15.46 14.68
C SER A 148 4.57 15.65 14.09
N TRP A 149 3.71 14.66 14.26
CA TRP A 149 2.38 14.59 13.65
C TRP A 149 1.27 15.05 14.60
N LYS A 150 0.32 15.81 14.05
CA LYS A 150 -0.93 16.17 14.71
C LYS A 150 -2.10 15.93 13.76
N GLY A 151 -2.96 14.95 14.05
CA GLY A 151 -4.11 14.64 13.19
C GLY A 151 -3.75 14.22 11.76
N GLY A 152 -2.58 13.54 11.57
CA GLY A 152 -2.10 13.11 10.26
C GLY A 152 -1.56 14.24 9.36
N VAL A 153 -1.22 15.38 9.98
CA VAL A 153 -0.53 16.51 9.36
C VAL A 153 0.68 16.87 10.21
N ALA A 154 1.77 17.29 9.59
CA ALA A 154 2.98 17.76 10.26
C ALA A 154 3.60 18.90 9.48
N ASP A 155 4.13 19.88 10.18
CA ASP A 155 4.86 21.01 9.59
C ASP A 155 6.34 20.87 9.94
N THR A 156 7.22 21.10 8.97
CA THR A 156 8.67 21.15 9.16
C THR A 156 9.25 22.36 8.46
N VAL A 157 10.35 22.85 9.00
CA VAL A 157 11.06 24.01 8.46
C VAL A 157 12.52 23.61 8.31
N TRP A 158 13.05 23.74 7.10
CA TRP A 158 14.46 23.49 6.80
C TRP A 158 15.15 24.76 6.34
N LYS A 159 16.17 25.17 7.06
CA LYS A 159 17.05 26.24 6.62
C LYS A 159 18.14 25.65 5.74
N ILE A 160 18.14 26.01 4.45
CA ILE A 160 19.12 25.55 3.48
C ILE A 160 20.51 26.11 3.90
N PRO A 161 21.52 25.24 4.08
CA PRO A 161 22.88 25.73 4.32
C PRO A 161 23.38 26.64 3.18
N GLU A 162 24.13 27.68 3.51
CA GLU A 162 24.69 28.56 2.47
C GLU A 162 25.64 27.80 1.53
N ALA A 163 26.33 26.79 2.04
CA ALA A 163 27.25 25.94 1.28
C ALA A 163 26.53 24.77 0.58
N ALA A 164 25.19 24.68 0.64
CA ALA A 164 24.47 23.63 -0.03
C ALA A 164 24.67 23.71 -1.55
N LYS A 165 24.93 22.55 -2.15
CA LYS A 165 25.10 22.44 -3.61
C LYS A 165 23.81 22.78 -4.34
N LEU A 166 23.96 23.42 -5.49
CA LEU A 166 22.82 23.65 -6.38
C LEU A 166 22.38 22.33 -7.01
N GLY A 167 21.08 22.12 -7.09
CA GLY A 167 20.53 20.91 -7.70
C GLY A 167 19.11 20.65 -7.25
N LYS A 168 18.62 19.50 -7.64
CA LYS A 168 17.31 18.99 -7.23
C LYS A 168 17.48 18.18 -5.95
N TYR A 169 16.64 18.47 -4.98
CA TYR A 169 16.60 17.75 -3.71
C TYR A 169 15.30 16.94 -3.61
N TRP A 170 15.43 15.72 -3.16
CA TRP A 170 14.32 14.84 -2.84
C TRP A 170 14.01 14.94 -1.34
N VAL A 171 12.73 14.97 -1.01
CA VAL A 171 12.26 14.90 0.38
C VAL A 171 11.55 13.58 0.57
N SER A 172 12.15 12.70 1.34
CA SER A 172 11.60 11.39 1.70
C SER A 172 11.10 11.43 3.15
N VAL A 173 9.91 10.92 3.37
CA VAL A 173 9.31 10.80 4.71
C VAL A 173 9.46 9.34 5.12
N LEU A 174 10.26 9.07 6.17
CA LEU A 174 10.74 7.75 6.54
C LEU A 174 10.14 7.29 7.87
N ARG A 175 9.86 6.00 7.95
CA ARG A 175 9.44 5.32 9.19
C ARG A 175 10.64 4.82 9.97
N PRO A 176 10.47 4.51 11.27
CA PRO A 176 11.52 3.88 12.07
C PRO A 176 12.12 2.65 11.38
N GLY A 177 13.46 2.65 11.22
CA GLY A 177 14.18 1.55 10.57
C GLY A 177 14.23 1.57 9.04
N GLU A 178 13.53 2.48 8.35
CA GLU A 178 13.69 2.67 6.91
C GLU A 178 14.97 3.47 6.62
N THR A 179 15.68 3.06 5.56
CA THR A 179 16.81 3.80 4.98
C THR A 179 16.37 4.45 3.69
N GLY A 180 16.72 5.70 3.48
CA GLY A 180 16.42 6.45 2.24
C GLY A 180 17.34 6.09 1.09
#